data_6c7e93c0b86eef765652d26877aee298
#
_entry.id   6c7e93c0b86eef765652d26877aee298
#
_cell.length_a   1.000
_cell.length_b   1.000
_cell.length_c   1.000
_cell.angle_alpha   90.00
_cell.angle_beta   90.00
_cell.angle_gamma   90.00
#
_symmetry.space_group_name_H-M   'P 1'
#
loop_
_entity.id
_entity.type
_entity.pdbx_description
1 polymer ?
#
loop_
_entity_poly.entity_id
_entity_poly.type
_entity_poly.pdbx_seq_one_letter_code
_entity_poly.pdbx_strand_id
1 'polypeptide(L)'
;MSESTDTGSYFFFKSPLGLLLVAEKDGYLVRIDFTERSNTRISSSLTEGFKEAETPILTEARRQLEEYFQGKRTGFNLPYQLQGTFFQKQAWETLLKIGYGEIWSYAKQASSMGRPKAVRAVGQANGRNPLTIIIPCHRVTGKNGSLTGYGSGLDRKQQLLDLEEKFNPGQRRCF
;
A
#
# COMPACT_ATOMS: atom_id res chain seq x y z
N MET A 1 17.03 -15.55 31.22
CA MET A 1 16.28 -16.02 30.03
C MET A 1 15.40 -14.86 29.56
N SER A 2 15.84 -14.18 28.55
CA SER A 2 14.99 -13.16 27.91
C SER A 2 13.99 -13.90 27.05
N GLU A 3 12.72 -13.89 27.43
CA GLU A 3 11.63 -14.22 26.53
C GLU A 3 11.70 -13.21 25.38
N SER A 4 12.23 -13.63 24.25
CA SER A 4 12.03 -12.92 22.99
C SER A 4 10.55 -13.10 22.66
N THR A 5 9.73 -12.16 23.12
CA THR A 5 8.34 -12.09 22.67
C THR A 5 8.41 -11.73 21.19
N ASP A 6 8.23 -12.73 20.35
CA ASP A 6 8.12 -12.65 18.88
C ASP A 6 6.83 -11.87 18.47
N THR A 7 6.54 -10.81 19.21
CA THR A 7 5.32 -10.01 19.14
C THR A 7 5.64 -8.72 18.40
N GLY A 8 5.01 -8.51 17.26
CA GLY A 8 5.10 -7.24 16.54
C GLY A 8 4.38 -6.08 17.27
N SER A 9 4.53 -4.88 16.75
CA SER A 9 3.88 -3.68 17.27
C SER A 9 3.03 -3.02 16.20
N TYR A 10 1.97 -2.34 16.60
CA TYR A 10 1.12 -1.57 15.69
C TYR A 10 0.60 -0.30 16.34
N PHE A 11 0.13 0.62 15.48
CA PHE A 11 -0.69 1.76 15.88
C PHE A 11 -1.77 2.04 14.82
N PHE A 12 -2.77 2.82 15.21
CA PHE A 12 -3.76 3.33 14.29
C PHE A 12 -3.42 4.77 13.85
N PHE A 13 -3.40 4.99 12.54
CA PHE A 13 -3.17 6.29 11.93
C PHE A 13 -4.47 6.85 11.36
N LYS A 14 -4.91 8.00 11.87
CA LYS A 14 -6.09 8.69 11.34
C LYS A 14 -5.70 9.52 10.13
N SER A 15 -5.96 8.99 8.93
CA SER A 15 -5.74 9.70 7.68
C SER A 15 -6.99 10.47 7.22
N PRO A 16 -6.85 11.41 6.25
CA PRO A 16 -8.02 12.04 5.62
C PRO A 16 -8.96 11.07 4.91
N LEU A 17 -8.47 9.87 4.57
CA LEU A 17 -9.22 8.84 3.83
C LEU A 17 -9.76 7.72 4.72
N GLY A 18 -9.57 7.82 6.03
CA GLY A 18 -9.98 6.82 7.00
C GLY A 18 -8.85 6.33 7.90
N LEU A 19 -9.19 5.43 8.79
CA LEU A 19 -8.26 4.89 9.77
C LEU A 19 -7.38 3.79 9.14
N LEU A 20 -6.06 3.94 9.24
CA LEU A 20 -5.07 2.95 8.82
C LEU A 20 -4.53 2.20 10.04
N LEU A 21 -4.41 0.89 9.92
CA LEU A 21 -3.56 0.07 10.77
C LEU A 21 -2.14 0.08 10.19
N VAL A 22 -1.15 0.40 10.99
CA VAL A 22 0.26 0.35 10.63
C VAL A 22 0.95 -0.59 11.60
N ALA A 23 1.57 -1.64 11.09
CA ALA A 23 2.21 -2.67 11.92
C ALA A 23 3.64 -2.97 11.47
N GLU A 24 4.48 -3.23 12.45
CA GLU A 24 5.87 -3.62 12.27
C GLU A 24 6.20 -4.88 13.05
N LYS A 25 7.21 -5.61 12.57
CA LYS A 25 7.83 -6.70 13.27
C LYS A 25 9.34 -6.68 13.02
N ASP A 26 10.13 -6.86 14.06
CA ASP A 26 11.60 -6.90 13.99
C ASP A 26 12.24 -5.66 13.32
N GLY A 27 11.60 -4.48 13.47
CA GLY A 27 12.05 -3.24 12.86
C GLY A 27 11.72 -3.07 11.38
N TYR A 28 10.83 -3.90 10.83
CA TYR A 28 10.33 -3.80 9.46
C TYR A 28 8.83 -3.57 9.44
N LEU A 29 8.36 -2.68 8.59
CA LEU A 29 6.94 -2.61 8.30
C LEU A 29 6.47 -3.90 7.64
N VAL A 30 5.41 -4.47 8.16
CA VAL A 30 4.81 -5.71 7.64
C VAL A 30 3.38 -5.51 7.17
N ARG A 31 2.71 -4.44 7.61
CA ARG A 31 1.35 -4.14 7.22
C ARG A 31 1.02 -2.65 7.30
N ILE A 32 0.34 -2.16 6.27
CA ILE A 32 -0.42 -0.91 6.27
C ILE A 32 -1.72 -1.19 5.53
N ASP A 33 -2.85 -1.03 6.19
CA ASP A 33 -4.15 -1.30 5.59
C ASP A 33 -5.24 -0.41 6.19
N PHE A 34 -6.22 -0.03 5.38
CA PHE A 34 -7.40 0.66 5.92
C PHE A 34 -8.21 -0.30 6.80
N THR A 35 -8.64 0.19 7.96
CA THR A 35 -9.40 -0.61 8.93
C THR A 35 -10.82 -0.94 8.46
N GLU A 36 -11.34 -0.16 7.54
CA GLU A 36 -12.64 -0.37 6.90
C GLU A 36 -12.39 -0.72 5.44
N ARG A 37 -12.44 -1.99 5.12
CA ARG A 37 -12.62 -2.45 3.74
C ARG A 37 -14.12 -2.45 3.46
N SER A 38 -14.53 -2.09 2.25
CA SER A 38 -15.95 -2.06 1.84
C SER A 38 -16.77 -3.19 2.48
N ASN A 39 -17.50 -2.87 3.56
CA ASN A 39 -18.38 -3.74 4.35
C ASN A 39 -17.73 -4.76 5.32
N THR A 40 -16.42 -4.75 5.56
CA THR A 40 -15.82 -5.65 6.54
C THR A 40 -14.97 -4.85 7.53
N ARG A 41 -15.38 -4.82 8.80
CA ARG A 41 -14.51 -4.36 9.88
C ARG A 41 -13.25 -5.23 9.89
N ILE A 42 -12.10 -4.66 10.18
CA ILE A 42 -10.90 -5.44 10.45
C ILE A 42 -11.25 -6.52 11.45
N SER A 43 -11.04 -7.76 11.06
CA SER A 43 -11.10 -8.85 12.01
C SER A 43 -9.94 -8.70 13.00
N SER A 44 -10.18 -9.05 14.26
CA SER A 44 -9.16 -9.15 15.31
C SER A 44 -7.92 -9.96 14.88
N SER A 45 -8.05 -10.79 13.85
CA SER A 45 -6.95 -11.54 13.26
C SER A 45 -5.81 -10.69 12.68
N LEU A 46 -6.03 -9.41 12.38
CA LEU A 46 -4.98 -8.52 11.85
C LEU A 46 -4.03 -8.00 12.93
N THR A 47 -4.46 -8.00 14.16
CA THR A 47 -3.65 -7.60 15.33
C THR A 47 -3.27 -8.78 16.21
N GLU A 48 -3.67 -10.00 15.83
CA GLU A 48 -3.27 -11.21 16.54
C GLU A 48 -1.75 -11.38 16.52
N GLY A 49 -1.13 -11.55 17.70
CA GLY A 49 0.33 -11.58 17.82
C GLY A 49 1.02 -10.21 17.77
N PHE A 50 0.25 -9.11 17.81
CA PHE A 50 0.79 -7.75 17.85
C PHE A 50 0.24 -7.01 19.06
N LYS A 51 1.02 -6.07 19.61
CA LYS A 51 0.59 -5.15 20.67
C LYS A 51 0.54 -3.72 20.17
N GLU A 52 -0.37 -2.93 20.69
CA GLU A 52 -0.38 -1.50 20.42
C GLU A 52 0.78 -0.85 21.18
N ALA A 53 1.74 -0.30 20.43
CA ALA A 53 2.92 0.34 21.01
C ALA A 53 3.56 1.28 19.97
N GLU A 54 4.26 2.29 20.46
CA GLU A 54 5.10 3.13 19.62
C GLU A 54 6.53 2.55 19.57
N THR A 55 7.05 2.42 18.36
CA THR A 55 8.43 2.04 18.10
C THR A 55 9.08 3.07 17.18
N PRO A 56 10.42 3.15 17.09
CA PRO A 56 11.07 4.14 16.23
C PRO A 56 10.60 4.08 14.77
N ILE A 57 10.40 2.87 14.22
CA ILE A 57 9.92 2.72 12.85
C ILE A 57 8.46 3.14 12.69
N LEU A 58 7.61 2.86 13.67
CA LEU A 58 6.20 3.28 13.65
C LEU A 58 6.06 4.80 13.78
N THR A 59 6.89 5.44 14.60
CA THR A 59 6.96 6.90 14.70
C THR A 59 7.39 7.53 13.37
N GLU A 60 8.40 6.97 12.73
CA GLU A 60 8.87 7.44 11.41
C GLU A 60 7.82 7.18 10.32
N ALA A 61 7.14 6.04 10.35
CA ALA A 61 6.03 5.74 9.43
C ALA A 61 4.89 6.75 9.58
N ARG A 62 4.52 7.11 10.81
CA ARG A 62 3.54 8.17 11.08
C ARG A 62 3.94 9.48 10.43
N ARG A 63 5.16 9.93 10.67
CA ARG A 63 5.70 11.17 10.10
C ARG A 63 5.64 11.17 8.57
N GLN A 64 6.08 10.09 7.93
CA GLN A 64 6.09 10.00 6.47
C GLN A 64 4.68 9.92 5.89
N LEU A 65 3.73 9.25 6.54
CA LEU A 65 2.33 9.24 6.13
C LEU A 65 1.70 10.63 6.25
N GLU A 66 1.95 11.35 7.33
CA GLU A 66 1.49 12.74 7.50
C GLU A 66 2.01 13.64 6.37
N GLU A 67 3.30 13.56 6.07
CA GLU A 67 3.92 14.33 4.98
C GLU A 67 3.32 13.96 3.61
N TYR A 68 3.04 12.67 3.36
CA TYR A 68 2.40 12.22 2.13
C TYR A 68 1.00 12.83 1.95
N PHE A 69 0.16 12.75 2.98
CA PHE A 69 -1.19 13.32 2.91
C PHE A 69 -1.20 14.86 2.84
N GLN A 70 -0.14 15.52 3.28
CA GLN A 70 0.05 16.97 3.15
C GLN A 70 0.69 17.37 1.80
N GLY A 71 1.01 16.41 0.92
CA GLY A 71 1.70 16.67 -0.34
C GLY A 71 3.16 17.08 -0.22
N LYS A 72 3.76 16.89 0.95
CA LYS A 72 5.17 17.21 1.24
C LYS A 72 6.13 16.07 0.88
N ARG A 73 5.59 14.90 0.59
CA ARG A 73 6.36 13.68 0.31
C ARG A 73 5.78 12.94 -0.88
N THR A 74 6.62 12.50 -1.78
CA THR A 74 6.24 11.75 -3.00
C THR A 74 6.67 10.28 -2.96
N GLY A 75 7.47 9.88 -1.99
CA GLY A 75 7.94 8.50 -1.82
C GLY A 75 8.26 8.21 -0.36
N PHE A 76 8.41 6.94 -0.04
CA PHE A 76 8.65 6.47 1.32
C PHE A 76 10.05 5.86 1.45
N ASN A 77 10.69 6.13 2.58
CA ASN A 77 11.97 5.55 2.94
C ASN A 77 11.85 4.86 4.30
N LEU A 78 11.26 3.68 4.28
CA LEU A 78 10.99 2.85 5.47
C LEU A 78 11.41 1.42 5.18
N PRO A 79 12.10 0.75 6.08
CA PRO A 79 12.37 -0.68 5.93
C PRO A 79 11.06 -1.46 6.01
N TYR A 80 10.88 -2.41 5.11
CA TYR A 80 9.69 -3.27 5.10
C TYR A 80 10.06 -4.71 4.75
N GLN A 81 9.21 -5.63 5.14
CA GLN A 81 9.32 -7.03 4.81
C GLN A 81 8.03 -7.52 4.16
N LEU A 82 8.16 -8.08 2.96
CA LEU A 82 7.04 -8.63 2.21
C LEU A 82 6.91 -10.13 2.44
N GLN A 83 5.73 -10.55 2.87
CA GLN A 83 5.35 -11.94 2.96
C GLN A 83 4.35 -12.27 1.85
N GLY A 84 4.66 -13.27 1.04
CA GLY A 84 3.83 -13.67 -0.09
C GLY A 84 4.57 -14.63 -1.03
N THR A 85 3.86 -15.10 -2.05
CA THR A 85 4.46 -15.92 -3.10
C THR A 85 5.49 -15.13 -3.90
N PHE A 86 6.37 -15.80 -4.61
CA PHE A 86 7.34 -15.15 -5.50
C PHE A 86 6.65 -14.22 -6.51
N PHE A 87 5.55 -14.67 -7.11
CA PHE A 87 4.76 -13.85 -8.05
C PHE A 87 4.19 -12.59 -7.39
N GLN A 88 3.62 -12.70 -6.19
CA GLN A 88 3.10 -11.56 -5.45
C GLN A 88 4.18 -10.54 -5.16
N LYS A 89 5.33 -10.98 -4.64
CA LYS A 89 6.47 -10.09 -4.36
C LYS A 89 6.95 -9.39 -5.62
N GLN A 90 7.07 -10.10 -6.75
CA GLN A 90 7.41 -9.51 -8.05
C GLN A 90 6.40 -8.43 -8.49
N ALA A 91 5.10 -8.72 -8.32
CA ALA A 91 4.05 -7.76 -8.66
C ALA A 91 4.15 -6.49 -7.80
N TRP A 92 4.33 -6.64 -6.48
CA TRP A 92 4.45 -5.52 -5.55
C TRP A 92 5.73 -4.69 -5.78
N GLU A 93 6.86 -5.33 -6.02
CA GLU A 93 8.12 -4.65 -6.37
C GLU A 93 7.99 -3.87 -7.69
N THR A 94 7.23 -4.40 -8.65
CA THR A 94 6.97 -3.70 -9.91
C THR A 94 6.15 -2.43 -9.71
N LEU A 95 5.23 -2.40 -8.72
CA LEU A 95 4.47 -1.19 -8.38
C LEU A 95 5.35 -0.03 -7.93
N LEU A 96 6.48 -0.31 -7.29
CA LEU A 96 7.43 0.72 -6.83
C LEU A 96 8.11 1.48 -7.98
N LYS A 97 8.02 0.97 -9.21
CA LYS A 97 8.50 1.67 -10.42
C LYS A 97 7.55 2.76 -10.90
N ILE A 98 6.32 2.78 -10.40
CA ILE A 98 5.31 3.77 -10.79
C ILE A 98 5.51 5.02 -9.95
N GLY A 99 5.89 6.11 -10.60
CA GLY A 99 6.15 7.39 -9.92
C GLY A 99 4.90 8.00 -9.28
N TYR A 100 5.12 8.96 -8.38
CA TYR A 100 4.06 9.74 -7.75
C TYR A 100 3.24 10.52 -8.81
N GLY A 101 1.92 10.36 -8.82
CA GLY A 101 1.02 10.96 -9.82
C GLY A 101 1.01 10.24 -11.17
N GLU A 102 1.83 9.21 -11.37
CA GLU A 102 1.83 8.38 -12.57
C GLU A 102 0.79 7.26 -12.46
N ILE A 103 0.17 6.90 -13.57
CA ILE A 103 -0.83 5.82 -13.62
C ILE A 103 -0.43 4.81 -14.70
N TRP A 104 -0.40 3.53 -14.33
CA TRP A 104 -0.23 2.42 -15.25
C TRP A 104 -1.52 1.61 -15.40
N SER A 105 -1.64 0.88 -16.53
CA SER A 105 -2.63 -0.19 -16.63
C SER A 105 -2.11 -1.50 -16.04
N TYR A 106 -3.01 -2.41 -15.68
CA TYR A 106 -2.64 -3.78 -15.30
C TYR A 106 -1.84 -4.48 -16.40
N ALA A 107 -2.17 -4.22 -17.67
CA ALA A 107 -1.45 -4.77 -18.81
C ALA A 107 -0.01 -4.25 -18.86
N LYS A 108 0.22 -2.97 -18.61
CA LYS A 108 1.55 -2.38 -18.54
C LYS A 108 2.36 -2.96 -17.39
N GLN A 109 1.76 -3.13 -16.21
CA GLN A 109 2.41 -3.76 -15.07
C GLN A 109 2.81 -5.21 -15.40
N ALA A 110 1.90 -6.01 -15.97
CA ALA A 110 2.17 -7.39 -16.37
C ALA A 110 3.30 -7.48 -17.42
N SER A 111 3.32 -6.58 -18.39
CA SER A 111 4.38 -6.49 -19.39
C SER A 111 5.72 -6.11 -18.75
N SER A 112 5.73 -5.18 -17.82
CA SER A 112 6.93 -4.78 -17.06
C SER A 112 7.52 -5.92 -16.22
N MET A 113 6.68 -6.89 -15.81
CA MET A 113 7.09 -8.11 -15.12
C MET A 113 7.62 -9.20 -16.09
N GLY A 114 7.62 -8.95 -17.40
CA GLY A 114 7.91 -9.98 -18.42
C GLY A 114 6.80 -11.03 -18.56
N ARG A 115 5.59 -10.75 -18.09
CA ARG A 115 4.45 -11.68 -18.05
C ARG A 115 3.17 -11.05 -18.63
N PRO A 116 3.17 -10.63 -19.91
CA PRO A 116 2.07 -9.85 -20.49
C PRO A 116 0.71 -10.56 -20.47
N LYS A 117 0.69 -11.89 -20.37
CA LYS A 117 -0.53 -12.69 -20.27
C LYS A 117 -1.08 -12.80 -18.84
N ALA A 118 -0.35 -12.34 -17.83
CA ALA A 118 -0.70 -12.52 -16.41
C ALA A 118 -1.56 -11.39 -15.82
N VAL A 119 -2.28 -10.62 -16.63
CA VAL A 119 -3.01 -9.40 -16.23
C VAL A 119 -3.98 -9.65 -15.06
N ARG A 120 -4.75 -10.74 -15.09
CA ARG A 120 -5.67 -11.11 -13.99
C ARG A 120 -4.91 -11.46 -12.70
N ALA A 121 -3.85 -12.25 -12.82
CA ALA A 121 -3.03 -12.64 -11.67
C ALA A 121 -2.35 -11.43 -11.02
N VAL A 122 -1.89 -10.46 -11.83
CA VAL A 122 -1.36 -9.18 -11.36
C VAL A 122 -2.42 -8.40 -10.60
N GLY A 123 -3.64 -8.30 -11.11
CA GLY A 123 -4.75 -7.66 -10.40
C GLY A 123 -5.06 -8.32 -9.06
N GLN A 124 -5.04 -9.64 -8.99
CA GLN A 124 -5.23 -10.39 -7.73
C GLN A 124 -4.09 -10.16 -6.75
N ALA A 125 -2.84 -10.13 -7.22
CA ALA A 125 -1.68 -9.83 -6.39
C ALA A 125 -1.76 -8.40 -5.82
N ASN A 126 -2.12 -7.42 -6.65
CA ASN A 126 -2.30 -6.03 -6.21
C ASN A 126 -3.39 -5.91 -5.12
N GLY A 127 -4.49 -6.66 -5.24
CA GLY A 127 -5.56 -6.71 -4.23
C GLY A 127 -5.12 -7.29 -2.88
N ARG A 128 -3.99 -7.98 -2.83
CA ARG A 128 -3.37 -8.56 -1.62
C ARG A 128 -2.14 -7.79 -1.14
N ASN A 129 -1.91 -6.59 -1.66
CA ASN A 129 -0.81 -5.74 -1.23
C ASN A 129 -0.86 -5.49 0.29
N PRO A 130 0.18 -5.89 1.05
CA PRO A 130 0.19 -5.73 2.50
C PRO A 130 0.55 -4.32 2.97
N LEU A 131 1.11 -3.48 2.10
CA LEU A 131 1.62 -2.15 2.44
C LEU A 131 0.94 -1.08 1.57
N THR A 132 -0.37 -0.93 1.76
CA THR A 132 -1.18 0.09 1.07
C THR A 132 -0.52 1.47 1.16
N ILE A 133 -0.56 2.24 0.08
CA ILE A 133 0.04 3.57 -0.10
C ILE A 133 1.56 3.49 -0.33
N ILE A 134 2.32 2.86 0.55
CA ILE A 134 3.78 2.71 0.39
C ILE A 134 4.09 1.92 -0.88
N ILE A 135 3.41 0.81 -1.09
CA ILE A 135 3.42 0.08 -2.36
C ILE A 135 2.18 0.53 -3.14
N PRO A 136 2.33 1.33 -4.20
CA PRO A 136 1.25 2.15 -4.74
C PRO A 136 0.33 1.39 -5.70
N CYS A 137 -0.37 0.37 -5.22
CA CYS A 137 -1.33 -0.37 -6.05
C CYS A 137 -2.52 0.49 -6.51
N HIS A 138 -2.78 1.63 -5.84
CA HIS A 138 -3.77 2.61 -6.29
C HIS A 138 -3.40 3.27 -7.63
N ARG A 139 -2.12 3.28 -8.02
CA ARG A 139 -1.64 3.84 -9.30
C ARG A 139 -1.84 2.90 -10.50
N VAL A 140 -2.47 1.74 -10.29
CA VAL A 140 -2.78 0.81 -11.39
C VAL A 140 -4.28 0.77 -11.64
N THR A 141 -4.68 1.06 -12.89
CA THR A 141 -6.07 1.14 -13.33
C THR A 141 -6.36 0.15 -14.44
N GLY A 142 -7.62 -0.02 -14.77
CA GLY A 142 -8.03 -0.74 -15.96
C GLY A 142 -7.67 -0.02 -17.24
N LYS A 143 -8.00 -0.63 -18.37
CA LYS A 143 -7.83 -0.02 -19.69
C LYS A 143 -8.58 1.33 -19.74
N ASN A 144 -7.95 2.33 -20.35
CA ASN A 144 -8.48 3.70 -20.48
C ASN A 144 -8.75 4.41 -19.13
N GLY A 145 -8.05 4.01 -18.05
CA GLY A 145 -8.14 4.66 -16.75
C GLY A 145 -9.36 4.26 -15.92
N SER A 146 -10.11 3.23 -16.32
CA SER A 146 -11.23 2.74 -15.52
C SER A 146 -10.75 2.26 -14.15
N LEU A 147 -11.44 2.71 -13.10
CA LEU A 147 -11.14 2.27 -11.74
C LEU A 147 -11.68 0.85 -11.52
N THR A 148 -10.79 -0.06 -11.25
CA THR A 148 -11.11 -1.46 -10.95
C THR A 148 -10.19 -1.97 -9.85
N GLY A 149 -10.67 -2.95 -9.09
CA GLY A 149 -9.86 -3.77 -8.23
C GLY A 149 -9.00 -3.02 -7.20
N TYR A 150 -9.61 -2.49 -6.16
CA TYR A 150 -8.89 -1.96 -5.01
C TYR A 150 -9.46 -2.53 -3.71
N GLY A 151 -8.64 -3.25 -2.93
CA GLY A 151 -9.09 -3.96 -1.74
C GLY A 151 -9.73 -3.07 -0.67
N SER A 152 -9.34 -1.80 -0.62
CA SER A 152 -9.86 -0.82 0.34
C SER A 152 -11.00 0.05 -0.21
N GLY A 153 -11.53 -0.27 -1.39
CA GLY A 153 -12.63 0.45 -2.04
C GLY A 153 -12.19 1.43 -3.12
N LEU A 154 -12.99 1.50 -4.18
CA LEU A 154 -12.68 2.35 -5.35
C LEU A 154 -12.70 3.85 -5.01
N ASP A 155 -13.53 4.27 -4.04
CA ASP A 155 -13.57 5.66 -3.58
C ASP A 155 -12.21 6.10 -3.02
N ARG A 156 -11.59 5.28 -2.17
CA ARG A 156 -10.25 5.54 -1.63
C ARG A 156 -9.18 5.53 -2.72
N LYS A 157 -9.30 4.64 -3.69
CA LYS A 157 -8.41 4.63 -4.86
C LYS A 157 -8.48 5.94 -5.61
N GLN A 158 -9.69 6.44 -5.91
CA GLN A 158 -9.88 7.73 -6.58
C GLN A 158 -9.31 8.86 -5.74
N GLN A 159 -9.60 8.90 -4.45
CA GLN A 159 -9.12 9.95 -3.55
C GLN A 159 -7.59 9.99 -3.44
N LEU A 160 -6.91 8.83 -3.46
CA LEU A 160 -5.44 8.78 -3.50
C LEU A 160 -4.89 9.32 -4.82
N LEU A 161 -5.50 8.97 -5.94
CA LEU A 161 -5.12 9.49 -7.25
C LEU A 161 -5.35 11.01 -7.34
N ASP A 162 -6.47 11.50 -6.84
CA ASP A 162 -6.79 12.93 -6.81
C ASP A 162 -5.81 13.71 -5.91
N LEU A 163 -5.43 13.12 -4.78
CA LEU A 163 -4.42 13.69 -3.88
C LEU A 163 -3.08 13.86 -4.61
N GLU A 164 -2.63 12.81 -5.30
CA GLU A 164 -1.37 12.84 -6.02
C GLU A 164 -1.40 13.81 -7.21
N GLU A 165 -2.51 13.88 -7.94
CA GLU A 165 -2.69 14.84 -9.03
C GLU A 165 -2.70 16.29 -8.53
N LYS A 166 -3.34 16.54 -7.38
CA LYS A 166 -3.37 17.88 -6.76
C LYS A 166 -1.98 18.42 -6.46
N PHE A 167 -1.08 17.58 -5.95
CA PHE A 167 0.27 17.99 -5.54
C PHE A 167 1.33 17.79 -6.63
N ASN A 168 1.00 17.09 -7.71
CA ASN A 168 1.88 16.89 -8.86
C ASN A 168 1.08 16.93 -10.19
N PRO A 169 0.51 18.10 -10.53
CA PRO A 169 -0.32 18.23 -11.73
C PRO A 169 0.51 17.99 -13.00
N GLY A 170 -0.03 17.26 -13.95
CA GLY A 170 0.53 17.10 -15.30
C GLY A 170 1.46 15.90 -15.48
N GLN A 171 1.56 14.98 -14.55
CA GLN A 171 2.24 13.71 -14.80
C GLN A 171 1.45 12.83 -15.78
N ARG A 172 2.19 12.16 -16.68
CA ARG A 172 1.62 11.40 -17.79
C ARG A 172 0.97 10.12 -17.31
N ARG A 173 -0.29 9.93 -17.73
CA ARG A 173 -0.98 8.65 -17.63
C ARG A 173 -0.45 7.70 -18.71
N CYS A 174 0.13 6.58 -18.31
CA CYS A 174 0.60 5.53 -19.20
C CYS A 174 -0.32 4.31 -19.08
N PHE A 175 -1.18 4.14 -20.02
CA PHE A 175 -2.07 2.98 -20.12
C PHE A 175 -1.44 1.80 -20.83
#